data_8928c3495020236e009d5d03ff78c38b
#
_entry.id   8928c3495020236e009d5d03ff78c38b
#
_cell.length_a   1.000
_cell.length_b   1.000
_cell.length_c   1.000
_cell.angle_alpha   90.00
_cell.angle_beta   90.00
_cell.angle_gamma   90.00
#
_symmetry.space_group_name_H-M   'P 1'
#
loop_
_entity.id
_entity.type
_entity.pdbx_description
1 polymer ?
#
loop_
_entity_poly.entity_id
_entity_poly.type
_entity_poly.pdbx_seq_one_letter_code
_entity_poly.pdbx_strand_id
1 'polypeptide(L)'
;VGSEMCIRDRYKEHAWAKWGKRVLLALVCLGLVAFGYLESLVIRGAHTDGRAEDAQCVVILGAGVNGTTPSLMLSSRLQAALDFIADKPDIPIICSGGQGPGEDISEADCMADWLIAHGVDESRIYREDRSTSTQENFAYSEEIMAELGLDAGDMFAFVTNDYHIFRAGRIAGTDAACGVAATLPRSAYYDALQLNYYVREAFATGWLLLRGN
;
A
#
# COMPACT_ATOMS: atom_id res chain seq x y z
N VAL A 1 -38.80 55.75 -6.53
CA VAL A 1 -38.09 55.12 -5.36
C VAL A 1 -38.03 53.60 -5.50
N GLY A 2 -38.96 52.93 -6.25
CA GLY A 2 -38.94 51.44 -6.40
C GLY A 2 -37.91 50.88 -7.39
N SER A 3 -37.49 51.62 -8.42
CA SER A 3 -36.63 51.12 -9.49
C SER A 3 -35.12 51.00 -9.08
N GLU A 4 -34.62 51.91 -8.28
CA GLU A 4 -33.22 51.91 -7.84
C GLU A 4 -32.92 50.82 -6.82
N MET A 5 -33.88 50.49 -5.97
CA MET A 5 -33.73 49.38 -4.98
C MET A 5 -33.70 48.04 -5.69
N CYS A 6 -34.49 47.82 -6.73
CA CYS A 6 -34.52 46.57 -7.50
C CYS A 6 -33.23 46.35 -8.34
N ILE A 7 -32.59 47.45 -8.82
CA ILE A 7 -31.32 47.38 -9.57
C ILE A 7 -30.14 47.07 -8.61
N ARG A 8 -30.14 47.67 -7.42
CA ARG A 8 -29.11 47.46 -6.39
C ARG A 8 -29.12 46.04 -5.83
N ASP A 9 -30.30 45.45 -5.64
CA ASP A 9 -30.43 44.08 -5.16
C ASP A 9 -29.99 43.07 -6.23
N ARG A 10 -30.33 43.27 -7.48
CA ARG A 10 -29.88 42.45 -8.62
C ARG A 10 -28.33 42.52 -8.82
N TYR A 11 -27.74 43.68 -8.58
CA TYR A 11 -26.26 43.83 -8.66
C TYR A 11 -25.56 43.12 -7.51
N LYS A 12 -26.14 43.13 -6.31
CA LYS A 12 -25.64 42.37 -5.16
C LYS A 12 -25.73 40.86 -5.40
N GLU A 13 -26.85 40.37 -5.90
CA GLU A 13 -27.00 38.92 -6.25
C GLU A 13 -25.96 38.48 -7.29
N HIS A 14 -25.67 39.27 -8.31
CA HIS A 14 -24.64 38.98 -9.30
C HIS A 14 -23.21 39.02 -8.70
N ALA A 15 -22.96 39.89 -7.74
CA ALA A 15 -21.65 39.97 -7.06
C ALA A 15 -21.45 38.74 -6.18
N TRP A 16 -22.43 38.31 -5.40
CA TRP A 16 -22.39 37.12 -4.58
C TRP A 16 -22.16 35.83 -5.41
N ALA A 17 -22.86 35.73 -6.55
CA ALA A 17 -22.70 34.57 -7.45
C ALA A 17 -21.28 34.52 -8.08
N LYS A 18 -20.72 35.67 -8.43
CA LYS A 18 -19.32 35.74 -8.93
C LYS A 18 -18.33 35.39 -7.84
N TRP A 19 -18.56 35.84 -6.62
CA TRP A 19 -17.69 35.53 -5.47
C TRP A 19 -17.77 34.04 -5.11
N GLY A 20 -18.96 33.47 -5.06
CA GLY A 20 -19.18 32.05 -4.83
C GLY A 20 -18.47 31.15 -5.86
N LYS A 21 -18.53 31.52 -7.17
CA LYS A 21 -17.77 30.82 -8.22
C LYS A 21 -16.26 30.90 -8.03
N ARG A 22 -15.72 32.04 -7.59
CA ARG A 22 -14.28 32.20 -7.32
C ARG A 22 -13.83 31.36 -6.13
N VAL A 23 -14.63 31.34 -5.05
CA VAL A 23 -14.37 30.50 -3.88
C VAL A 23 -14.42 29.02 -4.25
N LEU A 24 -15.43 28.60 -4.98
CA LEU A 24 -15.55 27.21 -5.46
C LEU A 24 -14.34 26.84 -6.32
N LEU A 25 -13.95 27.70 -7.27
CA LEU A 25 -12.77 27.47 -8.10
C LEU A 25 -11.50 27.36 -7.25
N ALA A 26 -11.33 28.24 -6.27
CA ALA A 26 -10.18 28.19 -5.37
C ALA A 26 -10.12 26.88 -4.55
N LEU A 27 -11.29 26.41 -4.05
CA LEU A 27 -11.39 25.14 -3.33
C LEU A 27 -11.06 23.93 -4.24
N VAL A 28 -11.55 23.95 -5.48
CA VAL A 28 -11.23 22.91 -6.47
C VAL A 28 -9.73 22.91 -6.79
N CYS A 29 -9.13 24.09 -7.04
CA CYS A 29 -7.68 24.19 -7.28
C CYS A 29 -6.87 23.69 -6.08
N LEU A 30 -7.27 24.07 -4.86
CA LEU A 30 -6.60 23.58 -3.64
C LEU A 30 -6.72 22.06 -3.52
N GLY A 31 -7.89 21.49 -3.78
CA GLY A 31 -8.10 20.04 -3.78
C GLY A 31 -7.23 19.31 -4.81
N LEU A 32 -7.12 19.87 -6.03
CA LEU A 32 -6.26 19.30 -7.08
C LEU A 32 -4.78 19.37 -6.70
N VAL A 33 -4.33 20.46 -6.09
CA VAL A 33 -2.94 20.61 -5.61
C VAL A 33 -2.66 19.59 -4.49
N ALA A 34 -3.57 19.48 -3.52
CA ALA A 34 -3.44 18.51 -2.43
C ALA A 34 -3.41 17.06 -2.97
N PHE A 35 -4.30 16.72 -3.90
CA PHE A 35 -4.32 15.41 -4.54
C PHE A 35 -3.02 15.14 -5.31
N GLY A 36 -2.56 16.10 -6.14
CA GLY A 36 -1.30 15.97 -6.88
C GLY A 36 -0.08 15.80 -5.96
N TYR A 37 -0.09 16.47 -4.79
CA TYR A 37 0.95 16.26 -3.77
C TYR A 37 0.92 14.83 -3.22
N LEU A 38 -0.25 14.31 -2.80
CA LEU A 38 -0.41 12.96 -2.28
C LEU A 38 -0.01 11.92 -3.33
N GLU A 39 -0.47 12.08 -4.57
CA GLU A 39 -0.10 11.21 -5.68
C GLU A 39 1.42 11.21 -5.92
N SER A 40 2.07 12.38 -5.79
CA SER A 40 3.53 12.47 -5.92
C SER A 40 4.28 11.69 -4.83
N LEU A 41 3.73 11.59 -3.62
CA LEU A 41 4.31 10.76 -2.55
C LEU A 41 4.21 9.28 -2.87
N VAL A 42 3.04 8.83 -3.36
CA VAL A 42 2.81 7.44 -3.76
C VAL A 42 3.75 7.06 -4.90
N ILE A 43 3.82 7.86 -5.96
CA ILE A 43 4.67 7.61 -7.13
C ILE A 43 6.16 7.59 -6.76
N ARG A 44 6.61 8.52 -5.91
CA ARG A 44 8.02 8.55 -5.46
C ARG A 44 8.38 7.36 -4.59
N GLY A 45 7.44 6.85 -3.81
CA GLY A 45 7.62 5.67 -2.99
C GLY A 45 7.49 4.35 -3.75
N ALA A 46 7.00 4.35 -4.98
CA ALA A 46 6.67 3.15 -5.76
C ALA A 46 7.90 2.40 -6.33
N HIS A 47 9.00 2.36 -5.59
CA HIS A 47 10.26 1.76 -6.04
C HIS A 47 10.81 0.87 -4.94
N THR A 48 11.54 -0.18 -5.34
CA THR A 48 12.30 -1.00 -4.40
C THR A 48 13.40 -0.16 -3.75
N ASP A 49 13.46 -0.22 -2.41
CA ASP A 49 14.53 0.41 -1.65
C ASP A 49 15.82 -0.40 -1.81
N GLY A 50 16.90 0.24 -2.26
CA GLY A 50 18.19 -0.44 -2.42
C GLY A 50 18.75 -1.01 -1.10
N ARG A 51 18.35 -0.48 0.06
CA ARG A 51 18.71 -1.02 1.38
C ARG A 51 18.08 -2.38 1.67
N ALA A 52 17.04 -2.78 0.93
CA ALA A 52 16.43 -4.09 1.07
C ALA A 52 17.41 -5.25 0.81
N GLU A 53 18.50 -4.99 0.08
CA GLU A 53 19.57 -6.00 -0.13
C GLU A 53 20.27 -6.44 1.17
N ASP A 54 20.30 -5.58 2.18
CA ASP A 54 20.90 -5.85 3.50
C ASP A 54 19.89 -6.44 4.51
N ALA A 55 18.66 -6.75 4.06
CA ALA A 55 17.59 -7.25 4.92
C ALA A 55 17.94 -8.63 5.52
N GLN A 56 17.61 -8.81 6.78
CA GLN A 56 17.81 -10.05 7.51
C GLN A 56 16.60 -10.99 7.45
N CYS A 57 15.43 -10.49 7.08
CA CYS A 57 14.24 -11.28 6.76
C CYS A 57 13.38 -10.59 5.71
N VAL A 58 12.43 -11.33 5.15
CA VAL A 58 11.46 -10.82 4.17
C VAL A 58 10.04 -11.03 4.69
N VAL A 59 9.23 -9.97 4.74
CA VAL A 59 7.81 -10.01 5.06
C VAL A 59 7.01 -9.85 3.77
N ILE A 60 6.21 -10.83 3.39
CA ILE A 60 5.30 -10.73 2.24
C ILE A 60 3.92 -10.34 2.77
N LEU A 61 3.45 -9.16 2.39
CA LEU A 61 2.12 -8.67 2.83
C LEU A 61 1.01 -9.29 1.97
N GLY A 62 -0.05 -9.74 2.60
CA GLY A 62 -1.23 -10.29 1.95
C GLY A 62 -1.97 -9.29 1.04
N ALA A 63 -2.67 -9.79 0.03
CA ALA A 63 -3.42 -9.00 -0.97
C ALA A 63 -4.67 -9.71 -1.51
N GLY A 64 -5.18 -10.67 -0.77
CA GLY A 64 -6.40 -11.42 -1.10
C GLY A 64 -6.16 -12.75 -1.81
N VAL A 65 -7.06 -13.68 -1.52
CA VAL A 65 -7.08 -15.04 -2.06
C VAL A 65 -8.42 -15.29 -2.74
N ASN A 66 -8.43 -16.02 -3.85
CA ASN A 66 -9.64 -16.47 -4.55
C ASN A 66 -9.85 -17.96 -4.25
N GLY A 67 -10.66 -18.28 -3.27
CA GLY A 67 -10.76 -19.65 -2.74
C GLY A 67 -9.45 -20.09 -2.08
N THR A 68 -8.63 -20.86 -2.78
CA THR A 68 -7.30 -21.32 -2.34
C THR A 68 -6.16 -20.82 -3.23
N THR A 69 -6.45 -19.97 -4.22
CA THR A 69 -5.44 -19.47 -5.16
C THR A 69 -5.15 -18.00 -4.96
N PRO A 70 -3.88 -17.55 -5.09
CA PRO A 70 -3.54 -16.14 -4.92
C PRO A 70 -4.31 -15.25 -5.91
N SER A 71 -4.79 -14.11 -5.45
CA SER A 71 -5.29 -13.06 -6.33
C SER A 71 -4.18 -12.55 -7.28
N LEU A 72 -4.54 -11.78 -8.31
CA LEU A 72 -3.58 -11.17 -9.21
C LEU A 72 -2.53 -10.31 -8.45
N MET A 73 -2.99 -9.55 -7.44
CA MET A 73 -2.11 -8.71 -6.64
C MET A 73 -1.17 -9.56 -5.78
N LEU A 74 -1.70 -10.59 -5.13
CA LEU A 74 -0.91 -11.51 -4.31
C LEU A 74 0.09 -12.29 -5.16
N SER A 75 -0.32 -12.76 -6.34
CA SER A 75 0.60 -13.43 -7.29
C SER A 75 1.77 -12.55 -7.72
N SER A 76 1.52 -11.25 -7.95
CA SER A 76 2.60 -10.31 -8.28
C SER A 76 3.58 -10.10 -7.12
N ARG A 77 3.09 -10.08 -5.87
CA ARG A 77 3.94 -9.99 -4.67
C ARG A 77 4.78 -11.26 -4.50
N LEU A 78 4.17 -12.42 -4.67
CA LEU A 78 4.86 -13.69 -4.58
C LEU A 78 5.97 -13.83 -5.63
N GLN A 79 5.71 -13.40 -6.86
CA GLN A 79 6.75 -13.39 -7.90
C GLN A 79 7.89 -12.43 -7.55
N ALA A 80 7.58 -11.20 -7.08
CA ALA A 80 8.59 -10.24 -6.67
C ALA A 80 9.41 -10.74 -5.46
N ALA A 81 8.76 -11.42 -4.51
CA ALA A 81 9.44 -12.06 -3.39
C ALA A 81 10.38 -13.17 -3.86
N LEU A 82 9.92 -14.04 -4.76
CA LEU A 82 10.72 -15.14 -5.30
C LEU A 82 11.96 -14.61 -6.04
N ASP A 83 11.79 -13.55 -6.84
CA ASP A 83 12.89 -12.89 -7.55
C ASP A 83 13.89 -12.26 -6.55
N PHE A 84 13.41 -11.63 -5.48
CA PHE A 84 14.20 -10.97 -4.46
C PHE A 84 15.02 -11.95 -3.61
N ILE A 85 14.49 -13.15 -3.31
CA ILE A 85 15.16 -14.15 -2.49
C ILE A 85 16.02 -15.13 -3.29
N ALA A 86 16.10 -15.00 -4.62
CA ALA A 86 16.75 -15.95 -5.50
C ALA A 86 18.26 -16.17 -5.18
N ASP A 87 18.93 -15.11 -4.74
CA ASP A 87 20.34 -15.12 -4.34
C ASP A 87 20.55 -15.16 -2.80
N LYS A 88 19.48 -15.32 -2.02
CA LYS A 88 19.44 -15.30 -0.56
C LYS A 88 18.90 -16.63 0.00
N PRO A 89 19.67 -17.74 -0.09
CA PRO A 89 19.16 -19.09 0.18
C PRO A 89 18.72 -19.30 1.64
N ASP A 90 19.25 -18.53 2.58
CA ASP A 90 19.02 -18.74 4.01
C ASP A 90 18.11 -17.68 4.65
N ILE A 91 17.66 -16.66 3.90
CA ILE A 91 16.86 -15.58 4.46
C ILE A 91 15.47 -16.09 4.93
N PRO A 92 15.04 -15.81 6.18
CA PRO A 92 13.70 -16.14 6.65
C PRO A 92 12.62 -15.37 5.88
N ILE A 93 11.49 -16.02 5.64
CA ILE A 93 10.36 -15.46 4.88
C ILE A 93 9.10 -15.51 5.75
N ILE A 94 8.54 -14.38 6.07
CA ILE A 94 7.28 -14.25 6.83
C ILE A 94 6.16 -13.98 5.85
N CYS A 95 5.23 -14.91 5.72
CA CYS A 95 3.99 -14.74 4.98
C CYS A 95 2.95 -14.17 5.92
N SER A 96 2.57 -12.90 5.76
CA SER A 96 1.67 -12.21 6.68
C SER A 96 0.36 -11.81 6.02
N GLY A 97 -0.73 -12.37 6.54
CA GLY A 97 -2.10 -12.11 6.10
C GLY A 97 -3.08 -13.18 6.61
N GLY A 98 -4.10 -12.73 7.32
CA GLY A 98 -5.18 -13.61 7.83
C GLY A 98 -6.14 -14.04 6.74
N GLN A 99 -7.25 -14.66 7.14
CA GLN A 99 -8.30 -15.11 6.23
C GLN A 99 -9.36 -14.02 6.06
N GLY A 100 -9.50 -13.50 4.86
CA GLY A 100 -10.50 -12.50 4.50
C GLY A 100 -11.89 -13.10 4.23
N PRO A 101 -12.93 -12.27 4.15
CA PRO A 101 -14.28 -12.72 3.80
C PRO A 101 -14.32 -13.34 2.40
N GLY A 102 -14.78 -14.59 2.32
CA GLY A 102 -14.92 -15.34 1.06
C GLY A 102 -13.64 -16.06 0.61
N GLU A 103 -12.64 -16.12 1.46
CA GLU A 103 -11.44 -16.93 1.28
C GLU A 103 -11.60 -18.28 1.98
N ASP A 104 -11.09 -19.35 1.39
CA ASP A 104 -11.17 -20.71 1.95
C ASP A 104 -10.01 -21.02 2.90
N ILE A 105 -8.88 -20.29 2.73
CA ILE A 105 -7.67 -20.41 3.55
C ILE A 105 -7.14 -19.00 3.88
N SER A 106 -6.21 -18.88 4.84
CA SER A 106 -5.53 -17.63 5.13
C SER A 106 -4.64 -17.18 3.95
N GLU A 107 -4.40 -15.88 3.85
CA GLU A 107 -3.44 -15.36 2.87
C GLU A 107 -2.05 -15.91 3.15
N ALA A 108 -1.66 -16.06 4.42
CA ALA A 108 -0.39 -16.63 4.83
C ALA A 108 -0.20 -18.07 4.37
N ASP A 109 -1.21 -18.92 4.53
CA ASP A 109 -1.17 -20.30 4.04
C ASP A 109 -1.08 -20.37 2.52
N CYS A 110 -1.90 -19.56 1.83
CA CYS A 110 -1.86 -19.47 0.37
C CYS A 110 -0.47 -19.06 -0.15
N MET A 111 0.17 -18.09 0.50
CA MET A 111 1.52 -17.63 0.15
C MET A 111 2.56 -18.71 0.38
N ALA A 112 2.51 -19.35 1.55
CA ALA A 112 3.43 -20.42 1.92
C ALA A 112 3.35 -21.60 0.94
N ASP A 113 2.15 -22.09 0.67
CA ASP A 113 1.91 -23.20 -0.26
C ASP A 113 2.40 -22.88 -1.68
N TRP A 114 2.17 -21.63 -2.13
CA TRP A 114 2.65 -21.18 -3.41
C TRP A 114 4.19 -21.13 -3.49
N LEU A 115 4.86 -20.61 -2.45
CA LEU A 115 6.32 -20.55 -2.38
C LEU A 115 6.95 -21.94 -2.35
N ILE A 116 6.39 -22.86 -1.56
CA ILE A 116 6.83 -24.27 -1.49
C ILE A 116 6.70 -24.92 -2.87
N ALA A 117 5.57 -24.73 -3.56
CA ALA A 117 5.34 -25.26 -4.90
C ALA A 117 6.36 -24.69 -5.94
N HIS A 118 6.96 -23.51 -5.66
CA HIS A 118 8.01 -22.90 -6.50
C HIS A 118 9.42 -23.16 -6.00
N GLY A 119 9.61 -24.13 -5.09
CA GLY A 119 10.91 -24.64 -4.68
C GLY A 119 11.56 -23.91 -3.51
N VAL A 120 10.83 -23.07 -2.77
CA VAL A 120 11.31 -22.48 -1.53
C VAL A 120 11.23 -23.54 -0.41
N ASP A 121 12.31 -23.68 0.37
CA ASP A 121 12.36 -24.60 1.51
C ASP A 121 11.35 -24.16 2.59
N GLU A 122 10.45 -25.07 2.98
CA GLU A 122 9.43 -24.80 3.99
C GLU A 122 10.02 -24.38 5.34
N SER A 123 11.21 -24.86 5.68
CA SER A 123 11.88 -24.50 6.93
C SER A 123 12.23 -23.01 7.07
N ARG A 124 12.19 -22.26 5.97
CA ARG A 124 12.42 -20.81 5.91
C ARG A 124 11.14 -19.99 5.99
N ILE A 125 9.98 -20.64 5.90
CA ILE A 125 8.67 -19.96 5.74
C ILE A 125 7.95 -19.94 7.08
N TYR A 126 7.62 -18.74 7.54
CA TYR A 126 6.88 -18.48 8.77
C TYR A 126 5.53 -17.89 8.40
N ARG A 127 4.45 -18.45 8.97
CA ARG A 127 3.07 -18.05 8.68
C ARG A 127 2.55 -17.14 9.78
N GLU A 128 2.09 -15.95 9.42
CA GLU A 128 1.33 -15.05 10.26
C GLU A 128 -0.08 -14.95 9.68
N ASP A 129 -1.06 -15.64 10.24
CA ASP A 129 -2.41 -15.86 9.71
C ASP A 129 -3.51 -15.12 10.49
N ARG A 130 -3.13 -14.22 11.43
CA ARG A 130 -4.07 -13.52 12.32
C ARG A 130 -4.44 -12.13 11.87
N SER A 131 -3.59 -11.49 11.10
CA SER A 131 -3.71 -10.08 10.73
C SER A 131 -4.91 -9.80 9.81
N THR A 132 -5.56 -8.67 10.03
CA THR A 132 -6.68 -8.16 9.24
C THR A 132 -6.42 -6.77 8.66
N SER A 133 -5.26 -6.21 8.92
CA SER A 133 -4.84 -4.88 8.47
C SER A 133 -3.32 -4.80 8.29
N THR A 134 -2.86 -3.81 7.51
CA THR A 134 -1.42 -3.60 7.31
C THR A 134 -0.66 -3.30 8.62
N GLN A 135 -1.30 -2.64 9.59
CA GLN A 135 -0.74 -2.42 10.91
C GLN A 135 -0.51 -3.75 11.64
N GLU A 136 -1.51 -4.62 11.62
CA GLU A 136 -1.41 -5.95 12.24
C GLU A 136 -0.41 -6.85 11.51
N ASN A 137 -0.34 -6.77 10.17
CA ASN A 137 0.69 -7.49 9.41
C ASN A 137 2.09 -7.18 9.95
N PHE A 138 2.44 -5.90 10.12
CA PHE A 138 3.75 -5.54 10.66
C PHE A 138 3.88 -5.93 12.14
N ALA A 139 2.90 -5.61 12.97
CA ALA A 139 2.97 -5.89 14.41
C ALA A 139 3.16 -7.39 14.70
N TYR A 140 2.41 -8.26 14.02
CA TYR A 140 2.54 -9.71 14.22
C TYR A 140 3.76 -10.31 13.51
N SER A 141 4.22 -9.70 12.40
CA SER A 141 5.50 -10.09 11.81
C SER A 141 6.69 -9.75 12.71
N GLU A 142 6.63 -8.63 13.44
CA GLU A 142 7.65 -8.25 14.44
C GLU A 142 7.71 -9.26 15.60
N GLU A 143 6.58 -9.84 16.01
CA GLU A 143 6.56 -10.95 17.00
C GLU A 143 7.38 -12.15 16.48
N ILE A 144 7.17 -12.54 15.22
CA ILE A 144 7.92 -13.64 14.58
C ILE A 144 9.40 -13.27 14.41
N MET A 145 9.72 -12.04 14.00
CA MET A 145 11.11 -11.58 13.90
C MET A 145 11.82 -11.68 15.24
N ALA A 146 11.16 -11.30 16.35
CA ALA A 146 11.72 -11.44 17.70
C ALA A 146 11.95 -12.92 18.09
N GLU A 147 11.07 -13.83 17.71
CA GLU A 147 11.27 -15.29 17.91
C GLU A 147 12.45 -15.82 17.11
N LEU A 148 12.75 -15.21 15.95
CA LEU A 148 13.91 -15.52 15.13
C LEU A 148 15.22 -14.91 15.66
N GLY A 149 15.14 -14.11 16.75
CA GLY A 149 16.29 -13.45 17.35
C GLY A 149 16.72 -12.17 16.63
N LEU A 150 15.83 -11.58 15.81
CA LEU A 150 16.05 -10.30 15.18
C LEU A 150 15.61 -9.16 16.11
N ASP A 151 16.46 -8.13 16.20
CA ASP A 151 16.16 -6.93 17.00
C ASP A 151 15.34 -5.90 16.22
N ALA A 152 14.65 -5.01 16.93
CA ALA A 152 13.81 -3.95 16.33
C ALA A 152 14.57 -2.96 15.40
N GLY A 153 15.91 -2.98 15.44
CA GLY A 153 16.78 -2.18 14.58
C GLY A 153 17.31 -2.92 13.35
N ASP A 154 17.09 -4.23 13.28
CA ASP A 154 17.53 -5.04 12.16
C ASP A 154 16.70 -4.76 10.91
N MET A 155 17.37 -4.58 9.78
CA MET A 155 16.69 -4.29 8.52
C MET A 155 15.91 -5.50 8.03
N PHE A 156 14.67 -5.27 7.63
CA PHE A 156 13.84 -6.26 6.97
C PHE A 156 13.24 -5.72 5.67
N ALA A 157 13.10 -6.60 4.68
CA ALA A 157 12.40 -6.29 3.46
C ALA A 157 10.91 -6.57 3.64
N PHE A 158 10.04 -5.69 3.11
CA PHE A 158 8.63 -6.00 2.98
C PHE A 158 8.19 -5.94 1.52
N VAL A 159 7.52 -6.99 1.06
CA VAL A 159 7.06 -7.10 -0.34
C VAL A 159 5.60 -6.69 -0.43
N THR A 160 5.34 -5.69 -1.26
CA THR A 160 3.97 -5.24 -1.56
C THR A 160 3.90 -4.63 -2.95
N ASN A 161 2.68 -4.32 -3.43
CA ASN A 161 2.55 -3.65 -4.73
C ASN A 161 3.13 -2.25 -4.72
N ASP A 162 3.68 -1.81 -5.83
CA ASP A 162 4.39 -0.55 -6.01
C ASP A 162 3.62 0.66 -5.47
N TYR A 163 2.33 0.79 -5.81
CA TYR A 163 1.46 1.86 -5.32
C TYR A 163 1.29 1.86 -3.79
N HIS A 164 1.52 0.74 -3.11
CA HIS A 164 1.33 0.60 -1.66
C HIS A 164 2.61 0.83 -0.84
N ILE A 165 3.79 0.82 -1.44
CA ILE A 165 5.09 0.91 -0.76
C ILE A 165 5.15 2.10 0.20
N PHE A 166 4.81 3.30 -0.27
CA PHE A 166 4.89 4.51 0.55
C PHE A 166 4.04 4.39 1.83
N ARG A 167 2.78 3.98 1.69
CA ARG A 167 1.86 3.86 2.83
C ARG A 167 2.26 2.72 3.77
N ALA A 168 2.67 1.58 3.24
CA ALA A 168 3.13 0.45 4.04
C ALA A 168 4.38 0.82 4.86
N GLY A 169 5.39 1.48 4.27
CA GLY A 169 6.57 1.95 4.98
C GLY A 169 6.24 2.98 6.08
N ARG A 170 5.26 3.86 5.83
CA ARG A 170 4.77 4.79 6.87
C ARG A 170 4.06 4.07 8.03
N ILE A 171 3.35 2.98 7.73
CA ILE A 171 2.66 2.15 8.74
C ILE A 171 3.67 1.34 9.54
N ALA A 172 4.70 0.79 8.90
CA ALA A 172 5.79 0.10 9.59
C ALA A 172 6.47 0.98 10.65
N GLY A 173 6.52 2.31 10.42
CA GLY A 173 6.93 3.28 11.43
C GLY A 173 8.42 3.22 11.81
N THR A 174 9.22 2.47 11.09
CA THR A 174 10.67 2.31 11.32
C THR A 174 11.46 2.49 10.04
N ASP A 175 12.66 3.05 10.15
CA ASP A 175 13.61 3.17 9.05
C ASP A 175 14.27 1.81 8.67
N ALA A 176 14.09 0.79 9.50
CA ALA A 176 14.54 -0.58 9.24
C ALA A 176 13.70 -1.31 8.19
N ALA A 177 12.46 -0.87 7.95
CA ALA A 177 11.56 -1.44 6.95
C ALA A 177 11.91 -0.95 5.54
N CYS A 178 12.31 -1.86 4.65
CA CYS A 178 12.73 -1.58 3.29
C CYS A 178 11.76 -2.20 2.28
N GLY A 179 11.09 -1.37 1.47
CA GLY A 179 10.08 -1.83 0.52
C GLY A 179 10.66 -2.54 -0.70
N VAL A 180 10.08 -3.67 -1.08
CA VAL A 180 10.30 -4.38 -2.34
C VAL A 180 9.02 -4.28 -3.18
N ALA A 181 9.12 -3.62 -4.33
CA ALA A 181 7.97 -3.27 -5.16
C ALA A 181 7.58 -4.42 -6.09
N ALA A 182 6.37 -4.93 -5.91
CA ALA A 182 5.74 -5.84 -6.86
C ALA A 182 4.97 -5.06 -7.92
N THR A 183 5.25 -5.33 -9.19
CA THR A 183 4.59 -4.67 -10.33
C THR A 183 3.71 -5.66 -11.09
N LEU A 184 2.63 -5.16 -11.68
CA LEU A 184 1.82 -5.94 -12.61
C LEU A 184 2.44 -5.97 -14.01
N PRO A 185 2.18 -7.03 -14.79
CA PRO A 185 2.55 -7.04 -16.20
C PRO A 185 1.93 -5.87 -16.96
N ARG A 186 2.66 -5.29 -17.91
CA ARG A 186 2.15 -4.18 -18.72
C ARG A 186 1.10 -4.65 -19.72
N SER A 187 -0.11 -4.10 -19.61
CA SER A 187 -1.19 -4.24 -20.59
C SER A 187 -2.19 -3.12 -20.38
N ALA A 188 -2.97 -2.76 -21.40
CA ALA A 188 -3.97 -1.70 -21.28
C ALA A 188 -5.00 -1.97 -20.15
N TYR A 189 -5.33 -3.24 -19.90
CA TYR A 189 -6.21 -3.63 -18.80
C TYR A 189 -5.55 -3.41 -17.43
N TYR A 190 -4.31 -3.87 -17.25
CA TYR A 190 -3.58 -3.72 -15.99
C TYR A 190 -3.16 -2.29 -15.72
N ASP A 191 -2.83 -1.52 -16.77
CA ASP A 191 -2.51 -0.09 -16.64
C ASP A 191 -3.72 0.71 -16.12
N ALA A 192 -4.94 0.42 -16.62
CA ALA A 192 -6.17 1.04 -16.10
C ALA A 192 -6.49 0.61 -14.66
N LEU A 193 -6.26 -0.67 -14.32
CA LEU A 193 -6.42 -1.19 -12.97
C LEU A 193 -5.42 -0.54 -12.01
N GLN A 194 -4.16 -0.44 -12.39
CA GLN A 194 -3.11 0.23 -11.63
C GLN A 194 -3.45 1.70 -11.36
N LEU A 195 -3.91 2.45 -12.36
CA LEU A 195 -4.31 3.85 -12.18
C LEU A 195 -5.36 3.99 -11.07
N ASN A 196 -6.36 3.09 -11.03
CA ASN A 196 -7.36 3.10 -9.97
C ASN A 196 -6.73 2.85 -8.58
N TYR A 197 -5.76 1.92 -8.49
CA TYR A 197 -5.05 1.67 -7.23
C TYR A 197 -4.21 2.87 -6.79
N TYR A 198 -3.49 3.53 -7.67
CA TYR A 198 -2.73 4.73 -7.36
C TYR A 198 -3.61 5.85 -6.82
N VAL A 199 -4.73 6.14 -7.50
CA VAL A 199 -5.71 7.14 -7.03
C VAL A 199 -6.25 6.77 -5.64
N ARG A 200 -6.63 5.52 -5.41
CA ARG A 200 -7.10 5.05 -4.11
C ARG A 200 -6.04 5.18 -3.01
N GLU A 201 -4.80 4.86 -3.33
CA GLU A 201 -3.68 4.98 -2.38
C GLU A 201 -3.36 6.42 -2.04
N ALA A 202 -3.50 7.38 -2.96
CA ALA A 202 -3.36 8.80 -2.64
C ALA A 202 -4.37 9.24 -1.57
N PHE A 203 -5.64 8.84 -1.69
CA PHE A 203 -6.64 9.12 -0.65
C PHE A 203 -6.36 8.40 0.67
N ALA A 204 -5.96 7.12 0.63
CA ALA A 204 -5.61 6.35 1.83
C ALA A 204 -4.39 6.94 2.55
N THR A 205 -3.39 7.39 1.78
CA THR A 205 -2.21 8.12 2.29
C THR A 205 -2.62 9.44 2.93
N GLY A 206 -3.48 10.23 2.28
CA GLY A 206 -4.00 11.47 2.86
C GLY A 206 -4.73 11.23 4.18
N TRP A 207 -5.53 10.18 4.26
CA TRP A 207 -6.20 9.80 5.49
C TRP A 207 -5.25 9.40 6.62
N LEU A 208 -4.21 8.61 6.28
CA LEU A 208 -3.17 8.23 7.24
C LEU A 208 -2.43 9.46 7.78
N LEU A 209 -2.02 10.40 6.91
CA LEU A 209 -1.30 11.61 7.31
C LEU A 209 -2.15 12.56 8.17
N LEU A 210 -3.48 12.58 7.98
CA LEU A 210 -4.38 13.42 8.78
C LEU A 210 -4.64 12.87 10.18
N ARG A 211 -4.63 11.55 10.34
CA ARG A 211 -4.89 10.92 11.64
C ARG A 211 -3.66 10.86 12.55
N GLY A 212 -2.47 10.94 11.98
CA GLY A 212 -1.25 10.51 12.65
C GLY A 212 -1.23 8.98 12.84
N ASN A 213 -0.07 8.42 12.96
CA ASN A 213 0.08 7.01 13.35
C ASN A 213 -0.36 6.81 14.80
#